data_04ae730ed1d3c17f96249929652b8108
#
_entry.id   04ae730ed1d3c17f96249929652b8108
#
_cell.length_a   1.000
_cell.length_b   1.000
_cell.length_c   1.000
_cell.angle_alpha   90.00
_cell.angle_beta   90.00
_cell.angle_gamma   90.00
#
_symmetry.space_group_name_H-M   'P 1'
#
loop_
_entity.id
_entity.type
_entity.pdbx_description
1 polymer ?
#
loop_
_entity_poly.entity_id
_entity_poly.type
_entity_poly.pdbx_seq_one_letter_code
_entity_poly.pdbx_strand_id
1 'polypeptide(L)'
;MRVLVTGARGQLGTEVVAELERRSAERTRSRGFEVIASDVPELDVTDRDTVLSTVVTYEPALIVHLAAFTAVDLCETERDRAWSVNALGTRHVVEAARLVGAHVTYVSTDYVFDGTLDRPYTEWDEPNPLSLYGRSKLAGEHEIGENGLVVRTSWLVGRHGSNMVKTVLALLAAGGPLRFVADQRGSPTVAHDLARTLVSLSLERRSGLFHVTNQGTTSWFGFACAVVEAAGRDASMVEPISTGDLDPPRAAPRPQNSVLDNAALRLSGMALLPDWRKSVGALVAELTA
;
A
#
# COMPACT_ATOMS: atom_id res chain seq x y z
N MET A 1 20.03 -16.58 0.54
CA MET A 1 18.93 -16.08 1.41
C MET A 1 17.64 -16.20 0.62
N ARG A 2 16.54 -16.66 1.22
CA ARG A 2 15.22 -16.69 0.56
C ARG A 2 14.35 -15.56 1.08
N VAL A 3 13.56 -14.97 0.18
CA VAL A 3 12.60 -13.91 0.46
C VAL A 3 11.22 -14.38 0.00
N LEU A 4 10.28 -14.54 0.92
CA LEU A 4 8.90 -14.87 0.59
C LEU A 4 8.08 -13.58 0.46
N VAL A 5 7.33 -13.43 -0.62
CA VAL A 5 6.39 -12.33 -0.85
C VAL A 5 4.99 -12.92 -0.90
N THR A 6 4.10 -12.54 0.02
CA THR A 6 2.67 -12.89 -0.03
C THR A 6 1.89 -11.78 -0.72
N GLY A 7 0.80 -12.09 -1.40
CA GLY A 7 0.08 -11.10 -2.21
C GLY A 7 0.91 -10.63 -3.41
N ALA A 8 1.75 -11.51 -3.96
CA ALA A 8 2.73 -11.20 -4.98
C ALA A 8 2.12 -10.77 -6.33
N ARG A 9 0.87 -11.16 -6.62
CA ARG A 9 0.14 -10.77 -7.85
C ARG A 9 -0.64 -9.46 -7.70
N GLY A 10 -0.66 -8.89 -6.50
CA GLY A 10 -1.28 -7.59 -6.23
C GLY A 10 -0.53 -6.41 -6.86
N GLN A 11 -1.16 -5.23 -6.83
CA GLN A 11 -0.59 -4.01 -7.42
C GLN A 11 0.83 -3.70 -6.90
N LEU A 12 1.05 -3.77 -5.59
CA LEU A 12 2.37 -3.57 -4.98
C LEU A 12 3.23 -4.82 -5.08
N GLY A 13 2.62 -6.01 -4.95
CA GLY A 13 3.34 -7.29 -4.96
C GLY A 13 4.17 -7.49 -6.22
N THR A 14 3.59 -7.22 -7.38
CA THR A 14 4.28 -7.31 -8.68
C THR A 14 5.51 -6.39 -8.75
N GLU A 15 5.41 -5.15 -8.26
CA GLU A 15 6.54 -4.21 -8.23
C GLU A 15 7.61 -4.62 -7.21
N VAL A 16 7.20 -5.17 -6.05
CA VAL A 16 8.13 -5.67 -5.03
C VAL A 16 8.90 -6.88 -5.52
N VAL A 17 8.24 -7.84 -6.18
CA VAL A 17 8.90 -9.01 -6.77
C VAL A 17 9.90 -8.56 -7.83
N ALA A 18 9.50 -7.69 -8.76
CA ALA A 18 10.39 -7.17 -9.80
C ALA A 18 11.62 -6.43 -9.22
N GLU A 19 11.44 -5.61 -8.19
CA GLU A 19 12.55 -4.90 -7.54
C GLU A 19 13.48 -5.86 -6.78
N LEU A 20 12.94 -6.89 -6.11
CA LEU A 20 13.74 -7.92 -5.46
C LEU A 20 14.58 -8.71 -6.48
N GLU A 21 13.98 -9.14 -7.60
CA GLU A 21 14.69 -9.85 -8.66
C GLU A 21 15.79 -8.98 -9.28
N ARG A 22 15.51 -7.71 -9.58
CA ARG A 22 16.49 -6.75 -10.07
C ARG A 22 17.67 -6.63 -9.09
N ARG A 23 17.41 -6.44 -7.80
CA ARG A 23 18.47 -6.35 -6.78
C ARG A 23 19.24 -7.64 -6.59
N SER A 24 18.58 -8.79 -6.73
CA SER A 24 19.25 -10.09 -6.67
C SER A 24 20.22 -10.27 -7.84
N ALA A 25 19.82 -9.85 -9.05
CA ALA A 25 20.66 -9.93 -10.25
C ALA A 25 21.88 -9.00 -10.18
N GLU A 26 21.76 -7.83 -9.55
CA GLU A 26 22.87 -6.88 -9.36
C GLU A 26 23.92 -7.34 -8.32
N ARG A 27 23.53 -8.24 -7.42
CA ARG A 27 24.48 -8.81 -6.43
C ARG A 27 25.34 -9.87 -7.08
N THR A 28 26.63 -9.57 -7.24
CA THR A 28 27.64 -10.48 -7.81
C THR A 28 27.63 -11.87 -7.18
N ARG A 29 27.75 -12.88 -7.99
CA ARG A 29 27.82 -14.37 -7.91
C ARG A 29 27.81 -15.10 -6.55
N SER A 30 28.04 -14.46 -5.42
CA SER A 30 28.13 -15.15 -4.10
C SER A 30 27.06 -14.77 -3.06
N ARG A 31 26.17 -13.81 -3.32
CA ARG A 31 25.18 -13.30 -2.35
C ARG A 31 23.81 -12.93 -2.92
N GLY A 32 23.42 -13.49 -4.06
CA GLY A 32 22.04 -13.38 -4.56
C GLY A 32 21.04 -13.97 -3.57
N PHE A 33 19.78 -13.61 -3.72
CA PHE A 33 18.68 -14.23 -2.96
C PHE A 33 17.62 -14.76 -3.93
N GLU A 34 16.94 -15.80 -3.48
CA GLU A 34 15.83 -16.43 -4.19
C GLU A 34 14.53 -15.73 -3.75
N VAL A 35 13.71 -15.32 -4.70
CA VAL A 35 12.39 -14.72 -4.46
C VAL A 35 11.33 -15.78 -4.64
N ILE A 36 10.51 -15.98 -3.59
CA ILE A 36 9.39 -16.90 -3.61
C ILE A 36 8.14 -16.01 -3.65
N ALA A 37 7.57 -15.85 -4.83
CA ALA A 37 6.37 -15.06 -5.06
C ALA A 37 5.12 -15.94 -4.86
N SER A 38 4.34 -15.68 -3.82
CA SER A 38 3.15 -16.46 -3.48
C SER A 38 1.90 -15.59 -3.38
N ASP A 39 0.77 -16.16 -3.83
CA ASP A 39 -0.55 -15.54 -3.77
C ASP A 39 -1.61 -16.64 -3.76
N VAL A 40 -2.89 -16.29 -3.61
CA VAL A 40 -3.98 -17.26 -3.81
C VAL A 40 -4.00 -17.76 -5.26
N PRO A 41 -4.30 -19.06 -5.50
CA PRO A 41 -4.71 -20.06 -4.50
C PRO A 41 -3.54 -20.78 -3.82
N GLU A 42 -2.27 -20.56 -4.20
CA GLU A 42 -1.12 -21.33 -3.72
C GLU A 42 -0.83 -21.05 -2.23
N LEU A 43 -1.09 -19.81 -1.78
CA LEU A 43 -0.91 -19.38 -0.39
C LEU A 43 -2.07 -18.47 0.02
N ASP A 44 -3.12 -19.06 0.57
CA ASP A 44 -4.17 -18.32 1.27
C ASP A 44 -3.72 -18.06 2.71
N VAL A 45 -3.51 -16.80 3.08
CA VAL A 45 -3.06 -16.43 4.43
C VAL A 45 -4.11 -16.72 5.51
N THR A 46 -5.37 -16.96 5.15
CA THR A 46 -6.42 -17.37 6.09
C THR A 46 -6.31 -18.85 6.49
N ASP A 47 -5.62 -19.66 5.69
CA ASP A 47 -5.32 -21.06 5.99
C ASP A 47 -3.98 -21.16 6.74
N ARG A 48 -4.08 -21.30 8.06
CA ARG A 48 -2.93 -21.37 8.96
C ARG A 48 -1.97 -22.50 8.61
N ASP A 49 -2.49 -23.68 8.30
CA ASP A 49 -1.65 -24.86 8.05
C ASP A 49 -0.89 -24.72 6.73
N THR A 50 -1.51 -24.15 5.70
CA THR A 50 -0.85 -23.81 4.44
C THR A 50 0.24 -22.76 4.65
N VAL A 51 0.01 -21.73 5.47
CA VAL A 51 1.03 -20.71 5.79
C VAL A 51 2.22 -21.34 6.52
N LEU A 52 1.97 -22.13 7.57
CA LEU A 52 3.02 -22.79 8.34
C LEU A 52 3.84 -23.74 7.47
N SER A 53 3.20 -24.62 6.70
CA SER A 53 3.89 -25.57 5.83
C SER A 53 4.73 -24.88 4.75
N THR A 54 4.22 -23.82 4.15
CA THR A 54 4.94 -23.02 3.14
C THR A 54 6.18 -22.38 3.75
N VAL A 55 6.05 -21.70 4.88
CA VAL A 55 7.18 -20.99 5.51
C VAL A 55 8.24 -21.99 6.02
N VAL A 56 7.83 -23.11 6.62
CA VAL A 56 8.76 -24.15 7.07
C VAL A 56 9.46 -24.83 5.89
N THR A 57 8.78 -25.06 4.77
CA THR A 57 9.37 -25.68 3.58
C THR A 57 10.43 -24.79 2.93
N TYR A 58 10.13 -23.51 2.80
CA TYR A 58 11.04 -22.57 2.14
C TYR A 58 12.08 -21.95 3.06
N GLU A 59 11.88 -21.97 4.38
CA GLU A 59 12.76 -21.34 5.38
C GLU A 59 13.23 -19.94 4.94
N PRO A 60 12.30 -19.01 4.62
CA PRO A 60 12.70 -17.67 4.20
C PRO A 60 13.38 -16.93 5.36
N ALA A 61 14.41 -16.14 5.04
CA ALA A 61 15.02 -15.25 6.02
C ALA A 61 14.28 -13.90 6.15
N LEU A 62 13.40 -13.61 5.18
CA LEU A 62 12.58 -12.40 5.10
C LEU A 62 11.22 -12.75 4.48
N ILE A 63 10.16 -12.23 5.08
CA ILE A 63 8.79 -12.30 4.53
C ILE A 63 8.31 -10.88 4.30
N VAL A 64 7.96 -10.55 3.05
CA VAL A 64 7.28 -9.31 2.69
C VAL A 64 5.79 -9.62 2.55
N HIS A 65 5.02 -9.26 3.58
CA HIS A 65 3.61 -9.60 3.70
C HIS A 65 2.73 -8.48 3.11
N LEU A 66 2.23 -8.70 1.88
CA LEU A 66 1.41 -7.77 1.12
C LEU A 66 -0.02 -8.28 0.89
N ALA A 67 -0.31 -9.55 1.24
CA ALA A 67 -1.65 -10.08 1.13
C ALA A 67 -2.60 -9.32 2.05
N ALA A 68 -3.68 -8.75 1.47
CA ALA A 68 -4.65 -7.98 2.22
C ALA A 68 -5.99 -7.91 1.48
N PHE A 69 -7.09 -7.84 2.21
CA PHE A 69 -8.40 -7.48 1.68
C PHE A 69 -8.55 -5.95 1.72
N THR A 70 -8.39 -5.31 0.56
CA THR A 70 -8.28 -3.85 0.42
C THR A 70 -9.52 -3.17 -0.16
N ALA A 71 -10.58 -3.91 -0.41
CA ALA A 71 -11.85 -3.36 -0.88
C ALA A 71 -12.59 -2.67 0.28
N VAL A 72 -12.24 -1.41 0.53
CA VAL A 72 -12.61 -0.63 1.73
C VAL A 72 -14.11 -0.68 2.02
N ASP A 73 -14.95 -0.46 0.99
CA ASP A 73 -16.41 -0.48 1.15
C ASP A 73 -16.94 -1.90 1.42
N LEU A 74 -16.36 -2.93 0.80
CA LEU A 74 -16.74 -4.32 1.05
C LEU A 74 -16.32 -4.80 2.45
N CYS A 75 -15.30 -4.22 3.05
CA CYS A 75 -14.93 -4.56 4.43
C CYS A 75 -16.08 -4.26 5.41
N GLU A 76 -16.94 -3.27 5.15
CA GLU A 76 -18.07 -2.95 6.02
C GLU A 76 -19.17 -4.03 5.98
N THR A 77 -19.30 -4.76 4.87
CA THR A 77 -20.29 -5.83 4.67
C THR A 77 -19.69 -7.22 4.85
N GLU A 78 -18.43 -7.45 4.44
CA GLU A 78 -17.70 -8.72 4.56
C GLU A 78 -16.72 -8.67 5.75
N ARG A 79 -17.26 -8.38 6.93
CA ARG A 79 -16.47 -8.10 8.16
C ARG A 79 -15.53 -9.25 8.53
N ASP A 80 -16.05 -10.46 8.58
CA ASP A 80 -15.26 -11.64 8.94
C ASP A 80 -14.10 -11.87 7.97
N ARG A 81 -14.32 -11.64 6.69
CA ARG A 81 -13.27 -11.73 5.68
C ARG A 81 -12.19 -10.66 5.90
N ALA A 82 -12.57 -9.42 6.21
CA ALA A 82 -11.60 -8.37 6.50
C ALA A 82 -10.71 -8.73 7.70
N TRP A 83 -11.30 -9.25 8.79
CA TRP A 83 -10.56 -9.71 9.96
C TRP A 83 -9.72 -10.95 9.67
N SER A 84 -10.28 -11.94 8.97
CA SER A 84 -9.56 -13.18 8.64
C SER A 84 -8.34 -12.92 7.80
N VAL A 85 -8.43 -12.06 6.77
CA VAL A 85 -7.29 -11.78 5.89
C VAL A 85 -6.31 -10.81 6.56
N ASN A 86 -6.78 -9.63 7.04
CA ASN A 86 -5.90 -8.53 7.42
C ASN A 86 -5.30 -8.69 8.83
N ALA A 87 -6.00 -9.33 9.75
CA ALA A 87 -5.54 -9.54 11.13
C ALA A 87 -5.08 -10.97 11.37
N LEU A 88 -5.99 -11.95 11.24
CA LEU A 88 -5.67 -13.35 11.54
C LEU A 88 -4.65 -13.92 10.55
N GLY A 89 -4.77 -13.61 9.26
CA GLY A 89 -3.78 -14.00 8.24
C GLY A 89 -2.40 -13.44 8.54
N THR A 90 -2.32 -12.20 9.01
CA THR A 90 -1.05 -11.60 9.48
C THR A 90 -0.49 -12.34 10.68
N ARG A 91 -1.34 -12.74 11.65
CA ARG A 91 -0.93 -13.59 12.79
C ARG A 91 -0.33 -14.92 12.33
N HIS A 92 -0.97 -15.61 11.38
CA HIS A 92 -0.44 -16.87 10.84
C HIS A 92 0.94 -16.69 10.21
N VAL A 93 1.13 -15.61 9.45
CA VAL A 93 2.44 -15.28 8.85
C VAL A 93 3.49 -15.03 9.94
N VAL A 94 3.16 -14.28 10.98
CA VAL A 94 4.07 -13.99 12.11
C VAL A 94 4.39 -15.25 12.92
N GLU A 95 3.40 -16.11 13.20
CA GLU A 95 3.63 -17.39 13.85
C GLU A 95 4.61 -18.26 13.06
N ALA A 96 4.38 -18.38 11.74
CA ALA A 96 5.25 -19.14 10.86
C ALA A 96 6.67 -18.55 10.78
N ALA A 97 6.78 -17.22 10.69
CA ALA A 97 8.05 -16.51 10.66
C ALA A 97 8.90 -16.78 11.90
N ARG A 98 8.27 -16.84 13.10
CA ARG A 98 8.94 -17.15 14.37
C ARG A 98 9.57 -18.54 14.38
N LEU A 99 8.96 -19.52 13.72
CA LEU A 99 9.49 -20.90 13.68
C LEU A 99 10.81 -21.00 12.93
N VAL A 100 11.02 -20.13 11.91
CA VAL A 100 12.21 -20.16 11.06
C VAL A 100 13.14 -18.96 11.29
N GLY A 101 12.81 -18.06 12.22
CA GLY A 101 13.58 -16.86 12.51
C GLY A 101 13.53 -15.82 11.37
N ALA A 102 12.45 -15.81 10.57
CA ALA A 102 12.27 -14.85 9.49
C ALA A 102 11.92 -13.45 10.01
N HIS A 103 12.48 -12.41 9.39
CA HIS A 103 12.03 -11.03 9.60
C HIS A 103 10.77 -10.76 8.77
N VAL A 104 9.78 -10.08 9.35
CA VAL A 104 8.51 -9.79 8.68
C VAL A 104 8.42 -8.30 8.38
N THR A 105 8.11 -7.97 7.13
CA THR A 105 7.70 -6.63 6.68
C THR A 105 6.21 -6.66 6.34
N TYR A 106 5.43 -5.76 6.91
CA TYR A 106 3.99 -5.64 6.72
C TYR A 106 3.63 -4.28 6.12
N VAL A 107 2.77 -4.26 5.12
CA VAL A 107 2.25 -3.01 4.55
C VAL A 107 0.87 -2.70 5.10
N SER A 108 0.75 -1.54 5.74
CA SER A 108 -0.46 -0.99 6.33
C SER A 108 -0.95 0.25 5.55
N THR A 109 -1.84 1.03 6.13
CA THR A 109 -2.60 2.08 5.46
C THR A 109 -2.70 3.35 6.31
N ASP A 110 -2.89 4.48 5.65
CA ASP A 110 -3.29 5.76 6.22
C ASP A 110 -4.69 5.72 6.88
N TYR A 111 -5.55 4.75 6.54
CA TYR A 111 -6.88 4.59 7.12
C TYR A 111 -6.87 4.12 8.58
N VAL A 112 -5.71 3.94 9.18
CA VAL A 112 -5.56 3.77 10.63
C VAL A 112 -5.84 5.07 11.38
N PHE A 113 -5.87 6.22 10.70
CA PHE A 113 -6.16 7.54 11.29
C PHE A 113 -7.59 7.99 11.04
N ASP A 114 -8.12 8.84 11.94
CA ASP A 114 -9.48 9.39 11.88
C ASP A 114 -9.65 10.64 11.01
N GLY A 115 -8.54 11.30 10.68
CA GLY A 115 -8.55 12.50 9.85
C GLY A 115 -8.91 13.79 10.58
N THR A 116 -8.85 13.82 11.91
CA THR A 116 -9.22 14.98 12.73
C THR A 116 -8.11 16.02 12.86
N LEU A 117 -6.84 15.64 12.59
CA LEU A 117 -5.73 16.59 12.60
C LEU A 117 -5.73 17.43 11.31
N ASP A 118 -5.40 18.70 11.44
CA ASP A 118 -5.23 19.64 10.32
C ASP A 118 -3.81 19.62 9.71
N ARG A 119 -2.87 18.89 10.33
CA ARG A 119 -1.52 18.63 9.85
C ARG A 119 -1.34 17.19 9.34
N PRO A 120 -0.25 16.87 8.62
CA PRO A 120 0.11 15.49 8.32
C PRO A 120 0.31 14.64 9.58
N TYR A 121 -0.08 13.36 9.52
CA TYR A 121 0.15 12.38 10.57
C TYR A 121 1.58 11.86 10.52
N THR A 122 2.23 11.83 11.66
CA THR A 122 3.54 11.19 11.87
C THR A 122 3.38 9.76 12.36
N GLU A 123 4.47 9.00 12.38
CA GLU A 123 4.50 7.64 12.92
C GLU A 123 4.19 7.56 14.41
N TRP A 124 4.30 8.67 15.14
CA TRP A 124 4.06 8.76 16.59
C TRP A 124 2.65 9.24 16.95
N ASP A 125 1.81 9.56 15.97
CA ASP A 125 0.41 9.91 16.23
C ASP A 125 -0.42 8.66 16.49
N GLU A 126 -1.30 8.72 17.47
CA GLU A 126 -2.16 7.61 17.87
C GLU A 126 -3.17 7.25 16.77
N PRO A 127 -3.25 5.98 16.36
CA PRO A 127 -4.26 5.53 15.41
C PRO A 127 -5.68 5.55 16.00
N ASN A 128 -6.66 5.98 15.21
CA ASN A 128 -8.08 5.94 15.55
C ASN A 128 -8.92 5.65 14.30
N PRO A 129 -8.91 4.42 13.76
CA PRO A 129 -9.52 4.11 12.47
C PRO A 129 -11.04 4.23 12.48
N LEU A 130 -11.60 4.93 11.49
CA LEU A 130 -13.04 5.10 11.31
C LEU A 130 -13.69 3.85 10.69
N SER A 131 -13.06 3.28 9.66
CA SER A 131 -13.58 2.16 8.87
C SER A 131 -13.16 0.81 9.41
N LEU A 132 -13.90 -0.24 9.05
CA LEU A 132 -13.53 -1.62 9.39
C LEU A 132 -12.22 -2.03 8.70
N TYR A 133 -11.99 -1.56 7.47
CA TYR A 133 -10.71 -1.75 6.79
C TYR A 133 -9.55 -1.23 7.64
N GLY A 134 -9.60 0.04 8.07
CA GLY A 134 -8.56 0.63 8.92
C GLY A 134 -8.35 -0.15 10.22
N ARG A 135 -9.45 -0.56 10.89
CA ARG A 135 -9.40 -1.37 12.13
C ARG A 135 -8.74 -2.72 11.92
N SER A 136 -9.08 -3.43 10.84
CA SER A 136 -8.51 -4.74 10.53
C SER A 136 -7.02 -4.64 10.15
N LYS A 137 -6.61 -3.57 9.46
CA LYS A 137 -5.20 -3.30 9.13
C LYS A 137 -4.39 -2.95 10.38
N LEU A 138 -4.93 -2.12 11.27
CA LEU A 138 -4.30 -1.79 12.56
C LEU A 138 -4.12 -3.04 13.44
N ALA A 139 -5.10 -3.93 13.47
CA ALA A 139 -4.96 -5.21 14.17
C ALA A 139 -3.80 -6.05 13.58
N GLY A 140 -3.61 -6.05 12.27
CA GLY A 140 -2.45 -6.66 11.64
C GLY A 140 -1.11 -6.02 12.05
N GLU A 141 -1.05 -4.68 12.22
CA GLU A 141 0.14 -4.00 12.75
C GLU A 141 0.52 -4.52 14.14
N HIS A 142 -0.47 -4.72 15.01
CA HIS A 142 -0.24 -5.25 16.36
C HIS A 142 0.31 -6.69 16.35
N GLU A 143 -0.04 -7.53 15.37
CA GLU A 143 0.52 -8.87 15.23
C GLU A 143 2.01 -8.88 14.87
N ILE A 144 2.50 -7.86 14.16
CA ILE A 144 3.91 -7.74 13.76
C ILE A 144 4.83 -7.57 14.98
N GLY A 145 4.40 -6.79 15.98
CA GLY A 145 5.18 -6.53 17.18
C GLY A 145 6.44 -5.69 16.93
N GLU A 146 7.31 -5.62 17.94
CA GLU A 146 8.45 -4.69 17.95
C GLU A 146 9.60 -5.09 17.02
N ASN A 147 9.73 -6.38 16.69
CA ASN A 147 10.86 -6.90 15.92
C ASN A 147 10.63 -6.93 14.41
N GLY A 148 9.45 -6.60 13.95
CA GLY A 148 9.11 -6.53 12.53
C GLY A 148 9.07 -5.10 12.01
N LEU A 149 8.87 -4.96 10.72
CA LEU A 149 8.72 -3.70 10.02
C LEU A 149 7.26 -3.48 9.62
N VAL A 150 6.69 -2.37 10.03
CA VAL A 150 5.38 -1.90 9.55
C VAL A 150 5.60 -0.69 8.64
N VAL A 151 5.04 -0.72 7.44
CA VAL A 151 5.07 0.41 6.50
C VAL A 151 3.64 0.85 6.22
N ARG A 152 3.25 2.03 6.70
CA ARG A 152 1.99 2.67 6.31
C ARG A 152 2.18 3.45 5.02
N THR A 153 1.27 3.25 4.10
CA THR A 153 1.23 3.98 2.82
C THR A 153 -0.19 4.46 2.54
N SER A 154 -0.38 5.27 1.50
CA SER A 154 -1.69 5.82 1.16
C SER A 154 -1.88 5.93 -0.35
N TRP A 155 -3.14 5.89 -0.79
CA TRP A 155 -3.58 6.19 -2.16
C TRP A 155 -2.72 5.53 -3.22
N LEU A 156 -2.51 4.22 -3.08
CA LEU A 156 -1.62 3.44 -3.92
C LEU A 156 -2.14 3.38 -5.37
N VAL A 157 -1.29 3.77 -6.31
CA VAL A 157 -1.54 3.70 -7.74
C VAL A 157 -0.35 3.06 -8.46
N GLY A 158 -0.57 2.48 -9.64
CA GLY A 158 0.49 1.84 -10.40
C GLY A 158 0.01 1.23 -11.70
N ARG A 159 0.92 0.59 -12.43
CA ARG A 159 0.62 -0.04 -13.71
C ARG A 159 -0.18 -1.34 -13.58
N HIS A 160 -0.12 -1.98 -12.42
CA HIS A 160 -0.82 -3.25 -12.16
C HIS A 160 -2.11 -3.02 -11.37
N GLY A 161 -3.08 -3.95 -11.50
CA GLY A 161 -4.34 -3.89 -10.80
C GLY A 161 -5.24 -2.70 -11.18
N SER A 162 -6.34 -2.54 -10.45
CA SER A 162 -7.27 -1.40 -10.58
C SER A 162 -6.85 -0.30 -9.63
N ASN A 163 -6.86 0.96 -10.08
CA ASN A 163 -6.50 2.11 -9.26
C ASN A 163 -7.07 3.41 -9.83
N MET A 164 -6.94 4.50 -9.06
CA MET A 164 -7.56 5.78 -9.40
C MET A 164 -7.00 6.41 -10.70
N VAL A 165 -5.73 6.24 -11.05
CA VAL A 165 -5.19 6.73 -12.33
C VAL A 165 -5.94 6.09 -13.50
N LYS A 166 -6.07 4.75 -13.48
CA LYS A 166 -6.80 4.02 -14.52
C LYS A 166 -8.29 4.37 -14.56
N THR A 167 -8.90 4.62 -13.40
CA THR A 167 -10.29 5.07 -13.32
C THR A 167 -10.46 6.43 -13.99
N VAL A 168 -9.60 7.41 -13.69
CA VAL A 168 -9.65 8.73 -14.32
C VAL A 168 -9.45 8.63 -15.83
N LEU A 169 -8.44 7.86 -16.29
CA LEU A 169 -8.18 7.68 -17.72
C LEU A 169 -9.35 6.99 -18.44
N ALA A 170 -9.98 5.99 -17.83
CA ALA A 170 -11.15 5.32 -18.41
C ALA A 170 -12.36 6.26 -18.52
N LEU A 171 -12.64 7.06 -17.47
CA LEU A 171 -13.71 8.08 -17.51
C LEU A 171 -13.44 9.14 -18.57
N LEU A 172 -12.18 9.59 -18.67
CA LEU A 172 -11.74 10.56 -19.68
C LEU A 172 -11.95 10.03 -21.10
N ALA A 173 -11.59 8.78 -21.35
CA ALA A 173 -11.78 8.12 -22.64
C ALA A 173 -13.25 7.94 -23.00
N ALA A 174 -14.10 7.66 -22.00
CA ALA A 174 -15.55 7.52 -22.19
C ALA A 174 -16.28 8.85 -22.42
N GLY A 175 -15.63 10.00 -22.20
CA GLY A 175 -16.24 11.33 -22.32
C GLY A 175 -17.34 11.60 -21.26
N GLY A 176 -17.31 10.85 -20.15
CA GLY A 176 -18.23 11.00 -19.05
C GLY A 176 -17.87 12.16 -18.11
N PRO A 177 -18.77 12.48 -17.16
CA PRO A 177 -18.50 13.52 -16.17
C PRO A 177 -17.34 13.12 -15.25
N LEU A 178 -16.39 14.02 -15.06
CA LEU A 178 -15.23 13.84 -14.18
C LEU A 178 -15.49 14.55 -12.86
N ARG A 179 -16.26 13.94 -11.96
CA ARG A 179 -16.61 14.51 -10.66
C ARG A 179 -15.84 13.82 -9.54
N PHE A 180 -15.00 14.58 -8.82
CA PHE A 180 -14.12 14.04 -7.80
C PHE A 180 -14.17 14.83 -6.49
N VAL A 181 -14.06 14.09 -5.38
CA VAL A 181 -14.15 14.64 -4.03
C VAL A 181 -12.99 15.60 -3.75
N ALA A 182 -13.32 16.82 -3.27
CA ALA A 182 -12.34 17.88 -2.98
C ALA A 182 -12.03 18.03 -1.47
N ASP A 183 -12.86 17.47 -0.60
CA ASP A 183 -12.79 17.58 0.87
C ASP A 183 -12.12 16.38 1.56
N GLN A 184 -11.52 15.46 0.80
CA GLN A 184 -10.63 14.41 1.32
C GLN A 184 -9.21 14.66 0.85
N ARG A 185 -8.25 14.69 1.78
CA ARG A 185 -6.83 14.96 1.52
C ARG A 185 -5.98 13.76 1.86
N GLY A 186 -5.00 13.46 1.01
CA GLY A 186 -4.07 12.33 1.18
C GLY A 186 -2.77 12.53 0.40
N SER A 187 -1.90 11.53 0.46
CA SER A 187 -0.64 11.48 -0.26
C SER A 187 -0.67 10.35 -1.29
N PRO A 188 -0.85 10.64 -2.59
CA PRO A 188 -0.78 9.61 -3.62
C PRO A 188 0.58 8.92 -3.60
N THR A 189 0.59 7.59 -3.79
CA THR A 189 1.82 6.81 -3.77
C THR A 189 1.88 5.89 -4.99
N VAL A 190 2.94 6.00 -5.79
CA VAL A 190 3.16 5.13 -6.94
C VAL A 190 3.84 3.84 -6.47
N ALA A 191 3.26 2.69 -6.81
CA ALA A 191 3.69 1.37 -6.36
C ALA A 191 5.16 1.08 -6.66
N HIS A 192 5.67 1.54 -7.82
CA HIS A 192 7.08 1.41 -8.20
C HIS A 192 8.01 2.15 -7.22
N ASP A 193 7.67 3.39 -6.84
CA ASP A 193 8.49 4.18 -5.90
C ASP A 193 8.46 3.56 -4.51
N LEU A 194 7.26 3.15 -4.05
CA LEU A 194 7.10 2.47 -2.77
C LEU A 194 7.90 1.17 -2.71
N ALA A 195 7.83 0.34 -3.75
CA ALA A 195 8.51 -0.96 -3.80
C ALA A 195 10.02 -0.82 -3.59
N ARG A 196 10.66 0.18 -4.18
CA ARG A 196 12.10 0.44 -4.03
C ARG A 196 12.50 0.73 -2.59
N THR A 197 11.74 1.56 -1.89
CA THR A 197 12.01 1.91 -0.49
C THR A 197 11.63 0.75 0.44
N LEU A 198 10.48 0.12 0.21
CA LEU A 198 10.04 -1.05 0.97
C LEU A 198 11.06 -2.19 0.93
N VAL A 199 11.58 -2.52 -0.27
CA VAL A 199 12.59 -3.55 -0.45
C VAL A 199 13.91 -3.16 0.25
N SER A 200 14.30 -1.88 0.22
CA SER A 200 15.50 -1.41 0.93
C SER A 200 15.37 -1.62 2.44
N LEU A 201 14.27 -1.13 3.04
CA LEU A 201 13.98 -1.29 4.47
C LEU A 201 13.93 -2.77 4.87
N SER A 202 13.31 -3.61 4.05
CA SER A 202 13.16 -5.03 4.29
C SER A 202 14.50 -5.78 4.25
N LEU A 203 15.32 -5.54 3.24
CA LEU A 203 16.64 -6.17 3.09
C LEU A 203 17.64 -5.72 4.17
N GLU A 204 17.48 -4.50 4.70
CA GLU A 204 18.22 -3.99 5.85
C GLU A 204 17.67 -4.51 7.18
N ARG A 205 16.56 -5.27 7.15
CA ARG A 205 15.86 -5.76 8.35
C ARG A 205 15.55 -4.65 9.35
N ARG A 206 15.10 -3.50 8.84
CA ARG A 206 14.62 -2.42 9.69
C ARG A 206 13.41 -2.89 10.48
N SER A 207 13.30 -2.42 11.71
CA SER A 207 12.16 -2.70 12.60
C SER A 207 11.45 -1.39 12.96
N GLY A 208 10.22 -1.52 13.44
CA GLY A 208 9.38 -0.39 13.85
C GLY A 208 8.45 0.08 12.73
N LEU A 209 7.95 1.30 12.89
CA LEU A 209 6.92 1.89 12.05
C LEU A 209 7.52 2.98 11.15
N PHE A 210 7.19 2.92 9.87
CA PHE A 210 7.55 3.94 8.88
C PHE A 210 6.33 4.35 8.07
N HIS A 211 6.18 5.64 7.81
CA HIS A 211 5.32 6.15 6.76
C HIS A 211 6.13 6.25 5.46
N VAL A 212 5.61 5.68 4.38
CA VAL A 212 6.29 5.69 3.07
C VAL A 212 5.29 6.05 1.98
N THR A 213 5.31 7.33 1.55
CA THR A 213 4.48 7.88 0.49
C THR A 213 5.32 8.74 -0.44
N ASN A 214 4.85 8.97 -1.66
CA ASN A 214 5.41 10.07 -2.45
C ASN A 214 5.20 11.40 -1.73
N GLN A 215 6.07 12.37 -1.98
CA GLN A 215 6.00 13.68 -1.35
C GLN A 215 4.87 14.53 -1.95
N GLY A 216 4.32 15.42 -1.13
CA GLY A 216 3.22 16.30 -1.49
C GLY A 216 1.85 15.74 -1.11
N THR A 217 0.88 16.61 -1.09
CA THR A 217 -0.51 16.31 -0.70
C THR A 217 -1.48 16.82 -1.76
N THR A 218 -2.64 16.17 -1.85
CA THR A 218 -3.71 16.63 -2.73
C THR A 218 -5.08 16.13 -2.25
N SER A 219 -6.16 16.58 -2.88
CA SER A 219 -7.48 15.95 -2.81
C SER A 219 -7.68 14.98 -3.99
N TRP A 220 -8.74 14.16 -3.95
CA TRP A 220 -9.09 13.34 -5.12
C TRP A 220 -9.40 14.20 -6.34
N PHE A 221 -10.01 15.37 -6.15
CA PHE A 221 -10.21 16.36 -7.21
C PHE A 221 -8.87 16.83 -7.80
N GLY A 222 -7.94 17.32 -6.96
CA GLY A 222 -6.64 17.78 -7.43
C GLY A 222 -5.79 16.65 -8.04
N PHE A 223 -5.95 15.43 -7.56
CA PHE A 223 -5.32 14.24 -8.16
C PHE A 223 -5.87 13.97 -9.57
N ALA A 224 -7.21 14.00 -9.74
CA ALA A 224 -7.84 13.79 -11.04
C ALA A 224 -7.44 14.87 -12.03
N CYS A 225 -7.40 16.15 -11.63
CA CYS A 225 -6.89 17.25 -12.46
C CYS A 225 -5.47 16.94 -12.97
N ALA A 226 -4.56 16.53 -12.09
CA ALA A 226 -3.18 16.22 -12.48
C ALA A 226 -3.07 15.03 -13.44
N VAL A 227 -3.92 14.00 -13.28
CA VAL A 227 -3.97 12.86 -14.23
C VAL A 227 -4.48 13.31 -15.59
N VAL A 228 -5.51 14.15 -15.65
CA VAL A 228 -6.08 14.69 -16.89
C VAL A 228 -5.05 15.57 -17.62
N GLU A 229 -4.35 16.45 -16.91
CA GLU A 229 -3.26 17.28 -17.45
C GLU A 229 -2.12 16.41 -17.98
N ALA A 230 -1.69 15.39 -17.24
CA ALA A 230 -0.65 14.47 -17.65
C ALA A 230 -1.05 13.66 -18.91
N ALA A 231 -2.35 13.41 -19.13
CA ALA A 231 -2.90 12.83 -20.35
C ALA A 231 -3.05 13.83 -21.52
N GLY A 232 -2.55 15.06 -21.37
CA GLY A 232 -2.61 16.12 -22.39
C GLY A 232 -4.01 16.70 -22.60
N ARG A 233 -4.87 16.65 -21.58
CA ARG A 233 -6.24 17.17 -21.66
C ARG A 233 -6.45 18.35 -20.68
N ASP A 234 -7.53 19.09 -20.85
CA ASP A 234 -7.85 20.25 -20.02
C ASP A 234 -8.43 19.84 -18.67
N ALA A 235 -7.76 20.21 -17.58
CA ALA A 235 -8.20 19.95 -16.22
C ALA A 235 -9.53 20.64 -15.85
N SER A 236 -9.96 21.67 -16.60
CA SER A 236 -11.27 22.30 -16.40
C SER A 236 -12.46 21.34 -16.62
N MET A 237 -12.21 20.17 -17.23
CA MET A 237 -13.20 19.09 -17.37
C MET A 237 -13.52 18.40 -16.05
N VAL A 238 -12.68 18.58 -15.01
CA VAL A 238 -12.87 17.94 -13.71
C VAL A 238 -13.65 18.88 -12.80
N GLU A 239 -14.74 18.39 -12.23
CA GLU A 239 -15.60 19.13 -11.31
C GLU A 239 -15.35 18.70 -9.87
N PRO A 240 -15.14 19.65 -8.93
CA PRO A 240 -15.06 19.32 -7.51
C PRO A 240 -16.45 19.03 -6.94
N ILE A 241 -16.53 17.99 -6.10
CA ILE A 241 -17.71 17.67 -5.29
C ILE A 241 -17.29 17.50 -3.83
N SER A 242 -18.25 17.57 -2.90
CA SER A 242 -18.02 17.16 -1.52
C SER A 242 -18.25 15.65 -1.33
N THR A 243 -17.76 15.10 -0.23
CA THR A 243 -18.06 13.71 0.16
C THR A 243 -19.57 13.47 0.30
N GLY A 244 -20.32 14.49 0.76
CA GLY A 244 -21.78 14.41 0.91
C GLY A 244 -22.55 14.37 -0.42
N ASP A 245 -21.93 14.77 -1.53
CA ASP A 245 -22.55 14.77 -2.86
C ASP A 245 -22.39 13.42 -3.60
N LEU A 246 -21.75 12.44 -2.97
CA LEU A 246 -21.58 11.11 -3.58
C LEU A 246 -22.92 10.37 -3.61
N ASP A 247 -23.31 9.92 -4.79
CA ASP A 247 -24.50 9.09 -5.01
C ASP A 247 -24.13 7.85 -5.87
N PRO A 248 -24.23 6.63 -5.35
CA PRO A 248 -24.57 6.31 -3.95
C PRO A 248 -23.48 6.72 -2.95
N PRO A 249 -23.82 6.96 -1.69
CA PRO A 249 -22.83 7.25 -0.66
C PRO A 249 -21.91 6.05 -0.43
N ARG A 250 -20.69 6.33 0.00
CA ARG A 250 -19.73 5.24 0.31
C ARG A 250 -20.15 4.51 1.58
N ALA A 251 -20.03 3.18 1.58
CA ALA A 251 -20.37 2.34 2.73
C ALA A 251 -19.39 2.57 3.91
N ALA A 252 -18.10 2.68 3.62
CA ALA A 252 -17.09 2.93 4.62
C ALA A 252 -16.87 4.44 4.83
N PRO A 253 -16.79 4.94 6.09
CA PRO A 253 -16.34 6.29 6.35
C PRO A 253 -14.87 6.48 5.97
N ARG A 254 -14.53 7.66 5.44
CA ARG A 254 -13.17 8.03 5.05
C ARG A 254 -12.70 9.24 5.83
N PRO A 255 -11.44 9.28 6.25
CA PRO A 255 -10.87 10.45 6.93
C PRO A 255 -10.83 11.65 5.96
N GLN A 256 -11.15 12.85 6.48
CA GLN A 256 -11.00 14.09 5.70
C GLN A 256 -9.54 14.41 5.42
N ASN A 257 -8.66 14.10 6.37
CA ASN A 257 -7.22 14.23 6.22
C ASN A 257 -6.53 12.91 6.58
N SER A 258 -5.92 12.26 5.60
CA SER A 258 -5.10 11.06 5.81
C SER A 258 -3.66 11.25 5.33
N VAL A 259 -3.22 12.50 5.23
CA VAL A 259 -1.86 12.85 4.80
C VAL A 259 -0.83 12.30 5.76
N LEU A 260 0.14 11.55 5.27
CA LEU A 260 1.25 10.99 6.05
C LEU A 260 2.52 11.86 5.90
N ASP A 261 3.14 12.26 7.02
CA ASP A 261 4.52 12.74 7.05
C ASP A 261 5.44 11.51 7.13
N ASN A 262 6.42 11.43 6.25
CA ASN A 262 7.44 10.38 6.26
C ASN A 262 8.56 10.76 7.25
N ALA A 263 8.18 11.03 8.51
CA ALA A 263 9.08 11.62 9.50
C ALA A 263 10.19 10.65 9.91
N ALA A 264 9.89 9.37 10.09
CA ALA A 264 10.88 8.36 10.44
C ALA A 264 11.93 8.18 9.33
N LEU A 265 11.53 8.17 8.04
CA LEU A 265 12.47 8.14 6.92
C LEU A 265 13.38 9.38 6.94
N ARG A 266 12.79 10.57 7.03
CA ARG A 266 13.50 11.85 7.00
C ARG A 266 14.48 11.98 8.16
N LEU A 267 14.06 11.66 9.39
CA LEU A 267 14.88 11.74 10.59
C LEU A 267 15.98 10.68 10.63
N SER A 268 15.78 9.54 9.95
CA SER A 268 16.81 8.50 9.78
C SER A 268 17.81 8.82 8.66
N GLY A 269 17.69 9.96 7.98
CA GLY A 269 18.58 10.35 6.87
C GLY A 269 18.35 9.51 5.60
N MET A 270 17.23 8.81 5.50
CA MET A 270 16.88 8.02 4.32
C MET A 270 16.29 8.91 3.23
N ALA A 271 16.49 8.51 1.97
CA ALA A 271 15.91 9.23 0.84
C ALA A 271 14.38 9.14 0.86
N LEU A 272 13.73 10.30 0.76
CA LEU A 272 12.29 10.39 0.56
C LEU A 272 11.92 10.03 -0.90
N LEU A 273 10.69 9.55 -1.10
CA LEU A 273 10.18 9.31 -2.44
C LEU A 273 10.04 10.64 -3.20
N PRO A 274 10.02 10.61 -4.55
CA PRO A 274 9.78 11.82 -5.36
C PRO A 274 8.43 12.49 -5.06
N ASP A 275 8.24 13.73 -5.56
CA ASP A 275 6.93 14.37 -5.59
C ASP A 275 5.94 13.50 -6.39
N TRP A 276 4.73 13.32 -5.87
CA TRP A 276 3.71 12.44 -6.46
C TRP A 276 3.31 12.86 -7.88
N ARG A 277 3.31 14.17 -8.20
CA ARG A 277 2.97 14.67 -9.55
C ARG A 277 3.94 14.16 -10.59
N LYS A 278 5.24 14.15 -10.26
CA LYS A 278 6.28 13.63 -11.14
C LYS A 278 6.06 12.14 -11.41
N SER A 279 5.84 11.37 -10.36
CA SER A 279 5.66 9.91 -10.46
C SER A 279 4.35 9.53 -11.16
N VAL A 280 3.25 10.21 -10.85
CA VAL A 280 1.96 10.01 -11.52
C VAL A 280 2.03 10.44 -12.99
N GLY A 281 2.70 11.55 -13.31
CA GLY A 281 2.91 11.96 -14.70
C GLY A 281 3.66 10.92 -15.53
N ALA A 282 4.71 10.32 -14.96
CA ALA A 282 5.43 9.21 -15.61
C ALA A 282 4.55 7.97 -15.78
N LEU A 283 3.75 7.61 -14.76
CA LEU A 283 2.80 6.49 -14.83
C LEU A 283 1.72 6.71 -15.91
N VAL A 284 1.17 7.92 -16.00
CA VAL A 284 0.18 8.27 -17.04
C VAL A 284 0.79 8.12 -18.41
N ALA A 285 2.00 8.67 -18.65
CA ALA A 285 2.70 8.54 -19.93
C ALA A 285 2.92 7.05 -20.32
N GLU A 286 3.27 6.19 -19.35
CA GLU A 286 3.43 4.75 -19.58
C GLU A 286 2.10 4.05 -19.93
N LEU A 287 0.99 4.47 -19.29
CA LEU A 287 -0.34 3.86 -19.50
C LEU A 287 -1.04 4.34 -20.78
N THR A 288 -0.57 5.42 -21.38
CA THR A 288 -1.15 6.04 -22.59
C THR A 288 -0.27 5.89 -23.83
N ALA A 289 0.95 5.35 -23.70
CA ALA A 289 1.85 4.98 -24.80
C ALA A 289 1.37 3.71 -25.52
#